data_d733c6be690a0854229f5e4e397c7da6
#
_entry.id   d733c6be690a0854229f5e4e397c7da6
#
_cell.length_a   1.000
_cell.length_b   1.000
_cell.length_c   1.000
_cell.angle_alpha   90.00
_cell.angle_beta   90.00
_cell.angle_gamma   90.00
#
_symmetry.space_group_name_H-M   'P 1'
#
loop_
_entity.id
_entity.type
_entity.pdbx_description
1 polymer ?
#
loop_
_entity_poly.entity_id
_entity_poly.type
_entity_poly.pdbx_seq_one_letter_code
_entity_poly.pdbx_strand_id
1 'polypeptide(L)'
;VITASTAHIEQDECGAAERFIGSKVLTVETNNGKITTDMVKKHLHGFDFEHHSQPKVVSITQVTEMGTVYSPSEISEIAGFVHGYDMFLHMDGARIANAAAALDMPFRDFTTEAGVDILSFGGTKNGMMYGEAICFLRPGLSADFKYIRKQSMQLASKMRYISAQFIAYFRNDLWLKNATHSNNMAQALLKKISAIQGVLINQEVESNGIFFSIPKEVAEELRKSYFFYPWNEEISEYRLMTSWDTKDSDIEGFTKLLSEMMSSS
;
A
#
# COMPACT_ATOMS: atom_id res chain seq x y z
N VAL A 1 4.28 -16.46 6.29
CA VAL A 1 3.38 -15.34 5.96
C VAL A 1 2.77 -15.61 4.59
N ILE A 2 1.46 -15.38 4.41
CA ILE A 2 0.79 -15.43 3.10
C ILE A 2 0.46 -13.98 2.70
N THR A 3 0.78 -13.57 1.48
CA THR A 3 0.57 -12.22 0.98
C THR A 3 0.39 -12.19 -0.55
N ALA A 4 -0.05 -11.06 -1.12
CA ALA A 4 -0.09 -10.88 -2.57
C ALA A 4 1.33 -10.91 -3.17
N SER A 5 1.49 -11.42 -4.38
CA SER A 5 2.77 -11.41 -5.10
C SER A 5 3.28 -9.98 -5.41
N THR A 6 2.37 -9.01 -5.42
CA THR A 6 2.69 -7.58 -5.59
C THR A 6 3.00 -6.84 -4.29
N ALA A 7 2.87 -7.51 -3.12
CA ALA A 7 3.05 -6.86 -1.82
C ALA A 7 4.51 -6.40 -1.62
N HIS A 8 4.67 -5.22 -1.04
CA HIS A 8 5.97 -4.59 -0.78
C HIS A 8 6.91 -5.49 0.03
N ILE A 9 6.37 -6.23 1.01
CA ILE A 9 7.11 -7.19 1.84
C ILE A 9 7.77 -8.30 1.02
N GLU A 10 7.24 -8.63 -0.15
CA GLU A 10 7.79 -9.60 -1.09
C GLU A 10 8.73 -8.94 -2.11
N GLN A 11 8.27 -7.85 -2.75
CA GLN A 11 8.94 -7.28 -3.91
C GLN A 11 10.10 -6.34 -3.56
N ASP A 12 9.93 -5.51 -2.52
CA ASP A 12 10.76 -4.32 -2.33
C ASP A 12 11.51 -4.29 -0.98
N GLU A 13 11.47 -5.38 -0.19
CA GLU A 13 12.14 -5.48 1.11
C GLU A 13 13.42 -6.33 1.08
N CYS A 14 13.89 -6.72 -0.11
CA CYS A 14 15.13 -7.48 -0.29
C CYS A 14 15.18 -8.78 0.59
N GLY A 15 14.04 -9.46 0.76
CA GLY A 15 13.92 -10.65 1.60
C GLY A 15 14.07 -10.39 3.11
N ALA A 16 13.85 -9.15 3.57
CA ALA A 16 14.01 -8.80 4.98
C ALA A 16 13.08 -9.60 5.89
N ALA A 17 11.83 -9.85 5.48
CA ALA A 17 10.89 -10.65 6.25
C ALA A 17 11.45 -12.06 6.52
N GLU A 18 11.94 -12.73 5.50
CA GLU A 18 12.51 -14.07 5.61
C GLU A 18 13.84 -14.05 6.38
N ARG A 19 14.69 -13.05 6.12
CA ARG A 19 15.98 -12.90 6.76
C ARG A 19 15.90 -12.70 8.27
N PHE A 20 15.01 -11.81 8.73
CA PHE A 20 14.97 -11.41 10.14
C PHE A 20 13.99 -12.23 10.98
N ILE A 21 12.93 -12.73 10.38
CA ILE A 21 11.91 -13.52 11.09
C ILE A 21 12.22 -15.02 10.97
N GLY A 22 12.98 -15.43 9.94
CA GLY A 22 13.23 -16.84 9.62
C GLY A 22 11.96 -17.55 9.13
N SER A 23 10.99 -16.80 8.61
CA SER A 23 9.73 -17.34 8.10
C SER A 23 9.75 -17.39 6.57
N LYS A 24 8.94 -18.27 6.01
CA LYS A 24 8.70 -18.31 4.56
C LYS A 24 7.60 -17.32 4.19
N VAL A 25 7.79 -16.55 3.12
CA VAL A 25 6.72 -15.81 2.45
C VAL A 25 6.12 -16.68 1.36
N LEU A 26 4.79 -16.83 1.38
CA LEU A 26 4.00 -17.56 0.41
C LEU A 26 3.17 -16.56 -0.38
N THR A 27 3.44 -16.45 -1.66
CA THR A 27 2.80 -15.46 -2.52
C THR A 27 1.53 -15.97 -3.16
N VAL A 28 0.60 -15.06 -3.39
CA VAL A 28 -0.67 -15.28 -4.08
C VAL A 28 -0.75 -14.34 -5.26
N GLU A 29 -0.89 -14.91 -6.46
CA GLU A 29 -1.10 -14.11 -7.66
C GLU A 29 -2.47 -13.43 -7.64
N THR A 30 -2.48 -12.14 -7.95
CA THR A 30 -3.69 -11.32 -7.98
C THR A 30 -3.68 -10.40 -9.19
N ASN A 31 -4.87 -10.05 -9.70
CA ASN A 31 -4.99 -9.11 -10.82
C ASN A 31 -4.98 -7.63 -10.37
N ASN A 32 -5.28 -7.37 -9.10
CA ASN A 32 -5.48 -6.02 -8.58
C ASN A 32 -4.83 -5.79 -7.20
N GLY A 33 -3.93 -6.67 -6.77
CA GLY A 33 -3.25 -6.58 -5.47
C GLY A 33 -4.08 -7.09 -4.29
N LYS A 34 -5.37 -7.40 -4.47
CA LYS A 34 -6.22 -7.92 -3.41
C LYS A 34 -6.20 -9.44 -3.37
N ILE A 35 -6.01 -10.00 -2.19
CA ILE A 35 -6.17 -11.45 -1.95
C ILE A 35 -7.58 -11.75 -1.44
N THR A 36 -8.04 -12.98 -1.68
CA THR A 36 -9.33 -13.48 -1.20
C THR A 36 -9.14 -14.72 -0.31
N THR A 37 -10.17 -15.09 0.42
CA THR A 37 -10.17 -16.30 1.26
C THR A 37 -9.88 -17.56 0.46
N ASP A 38 -10.42 -17.69 -0.75
CA ASP A 38 -10.18 -18.85 -1.64
C ASP A 38 -8.71 -18.92 -2.10
N MET A 39 -8.08 -17.77 -2.30
CA MET A 39 -6.65 -17.71 -2.64
C MET A 39 -5.79 -18.15 -1.45
N VAL A 40 -6.07 -17.64 -0.26
CA VAL A 40 -5.38 -18.01 0.99
C VAL A 40 -5.52 -19.50 1.26
N LYS A 41 -6.73 -20.06 1.07
CA LYS A 41 -7.04 -21.47 1.31
C LYS A 41 -6.10 -22.43 0.58
N LYS A 42 -5.61 -22.07 -0.59
CA LYS A 42 -4.67 -22.89 -1.38
C LYS A 42 -3.34 -23.15 -0.66
N HIS A 43 -2.97 -22.30 0.28
CA HIS A 43 -1.75 -22.42 1.09
C HIS A 43 -2.00 -23.07 2.46
N LEU A 44 -3.25 -23.37 2.80
CA LEU A 44 -3.63 -23.96 4.10
C LEU A 44 -3.67 -25.49 4.02
N HIS A 45 -2.49 -26.08 3.90
CA HIS A 45 -2.31 -27.53 3.87
C HIS A 45 -1.07 -27.94 4.67
N GLY A 46 -1.02 -29.22 5.05
CA GLY A 46 0.13 -29.77 5.78
C GLY A 46 0.25 -29.26 7.24
N PHE A 47 -0.87 -28.87 7.86
CA PHE A 47 -0.89 -28.56 9.28
C PHE A 47 -0.46 -29.80 10.10
N ASP A 48 0.32 -29.53 11.17
CA ASP A 48 0.88 -30.56 12.06
C ASP A 48 1.78 -31.62 11.36
N PHE A 49 2.22 -31.31 10.13
CA PHE A 49 3.16 -32.16 9.41
C PHE A 49 4.54 -31.49 9.39
N GLU A 50 5.54 -32.14 9.99
CA GLU A 50 6.87 -31.57 10.28
C GLU A 50 7.67 -31.15 9.03
N HIS A 51 7.31 -31.64 7.85
CA HIS A 51 7.95 -31.27 6.58
C HIS A 51 7.34 -30.03 5.92
N HIS A 52 6.28 -29.44 6.47
CA HIS A 52 5.61 -28.29 5.91
C HIS A 52 5.75 -27.05 6.78
N SER A 53 5.95 -25.89 6.13
CA SER A 53 5.85 -24.59 6.81
C SER A 53 4.44 -24.40 7.36
N GLN A 54 4.33 -23.95 8.61
CA GLN A 54 3.04 -23.74 9.28
C GLN A 54 2.60 -22.29 9.09
N PRO A 55 1.59 -21.97 8.26
CA PRO A 55 1.10 -20.60 8.08
C PRO A 55 0.56 -20.03 9.38
N LYS A 56 0.94 -18.77 9.72
CA LYS A 56 0.48 -18.09 10.93
C LYS A 56 -0.02 -16.68 10.67
N VAL A 57 0.35 -16.06 9.57
CA VAL A 57 -0.03 -14.68 9.27
C VAL A 57 -0.47 -14.59 7.82
N VAL A 58 -1.60 -13.90 7.61
CA VAL A 58 -1.95 -13.33 6.32
C VAL A 58 -1.65 -11.84 6.39
N SER A 59 -0.96 -11.30 5.40
CA SER A 59 -0.65 -9.87 5.29
C SER A 59 -1.33 -9.28 4.06
N ILE A 60 -2.11 -8.23 4.27
CA ILE A 60 -2.73 -7.42 3.21
C ILE A 60 -2.17 -6.01 3.24
N THR A 61 -2.22 -5.30 2.13
CA THR A 61 -1.76 -3.91 2.03
C THR A 61 -2.94 -2.97 1.76
N GLN A 62 -3.04 -1.87 2.49
CA GLN A 62 -4.11 -0.89 2.38
C GLN A 62 -3.54 0.55 2.31
N VAL A 63 -3.59 1.24 1.21
CA VAL A 63 -3.97 0.87 -0.18
C VAL A 63 -2.97 -0.13 -0.75
N THR A 64 -3.43 -1.07 -1.60
CA THR A 64 -2.55 -2.05 -2.22
C THR A 64 -1.49 -1.38 -3.12
N GLU A 65 -0.46 -2.12 -3.47
CA GLU A 65 0.59 -1.65 -4.39
C GLU A 65 0.04 -1.34 -5.80
N MET A 66 -1.08 -1.99 -6.14
CA MET A 66 -1.85 -1.74 -7.36
C MET A 66 -2.83 -0.55 -7.24
N GLY A 67 -2.84 0.18 -6.11
CA GLY A 67 -3.66 1.37 -5.90
C GLY A 67 -5.13 1.08 -5.55
N THR A 68 -5.52 -0.17 -5.40
CA THR A 68 -6.88 -0.58 -5.03
C THR A 68 -7.11 -0.53 -3.53
N VAL A 69 -8.38 -0.43 -3.13
CA VAL A 69 -8.78 -0.25 -1.73
C VAL A 69 -9.68 -1.41 -1.30
N TYR A 70 -9.27 -2.15 -0.28
CA TYR A 70 -10.15 -3.14 0.35
C TYR A 70 -11.32 -2.45 1.05
N SER A 71 -12.53 -2.94 0.82
CA SER A 71 -13.69 -2.57 1.62
C SER A 71 -13.63 -3.20 3.02
N PRO A 72 -14.34 -2.64 4.03
CA PRO A 72 -14.42 -3.26 5.35
C PRO A 72 -14.95 -4.70 5.32
N SER A 73 -15.87 -5.00 4.39
CA SER A 73 -16.44 -6.36 4.24
C SER A 73 -15.40 -7.35 3.71
N GLU A 74 -14.58 -6.98 2.71
CA GLU A 74 -13.48 -7.82 2.22
C GLU A 74 -12.46 -8.12 3.32
N ILE A 75 -12.10 -7.10 4.12
CA ILE A 75 -11.18 -7.27 5.26
C ILE A 75 -11.78 -8.20 6.31
N SER A 76 -13.04 -7.99 6.68
CA SER A 76 -13.74 -8.80 7.70
C SER A 76 -13.88 -10.26 7.26
N GLU A 77 -14.11 -10.51 5.98
CA GLU A 77 -14.18 -11.88 5.43
C GLU A 77 -12.82 -12.57 5.57
N ILE A 78 -11.72 -11.92 5.19
CA ILE A 78 -10.37 -12.46 5.35
C ILE A 78 -10.05 -12.67 6.85
N ALA A 79 -10.33 -11.69 7.70
CA ALA A 79 -10.10 -11.76 9.14
C ALA A 79 -10.83 -12.97 9.77
N GLY A 80 -12.13 -13.09 9.54
CA GLY A 80 -12.94 -14.20 10.05
C GLY A 80 -12.42 -15.58 9.57
N PHE A 81 -12.02 -15.63 8.30
CA PHE A 81 -11.47 -16.84 7.71
C PHE A 81 -10.14 -17.25 8.38
N VAL A 82 -9.17 -16.35 8.50
CA VAL A 82 -7.85 -16.69 9.05
C VAL A 82 -7.89 -16.94 10.56
N HIS A 83 -8.76 -16.24 11.29
CA HIS A 83 -8.99 -16.49 12.71
C HIS A 83 -9.55 -17.90 12.96
N GLY A 84 -10.34 -18.45 12.05
CA GLY A 84 -10.82 -19.84 12.11
C GLY A 84 -9.71 -20.90 12.03
N TYR A 85 -8.50 -20.51 11.61
CA TYR A 85 -7.28 -21.33 11.55
C TYR A 85 -6.23 -20.95 12.61
N ASP A 86 -6.59 -20.21 13.65
CA ASP A 86 -5.65 -19.68 14.65
C ASP A 86 -4.47 -18.89 14.03
N MET A 87 -4.76 -18.18 12.93
CA MET A 87 -3.84 -17.29 12.25
C MET A 87 -4.18 -15.84 12.57
N PHE A 88 -3.28 -14.92 12.20
CA PHE A 88 -3.42 -13.49 12.38
C PHE A 88 -3.55 -12.77 11.05
N LEU A 89 -4.31 -11.67 11.05
CA LEU A 89 -4.36 -10.72 9.94
C LEU A 89 -3.51 -9.50 10.26
N HIS A 90 -2.44 -9.33 9.47
CA HIS A 90 -1.62 -8.12 9.45
C HIS A 90 -2.08 -7.23 8.30
N MET A 91 -2.10 -5.91 8.54
CA MET A 91 -2.32 -4.89 7.51
C MET A 91 -1.09 -3.98 7.41
N ASP A 92 -0.48 -3.95 6.23
CA ASP A 92 0.43 -2.87 5.87
C ASP A 92 -0.39 -1.63 5.51
N GLY A 93 -0.29 -0.62 6.35
CA GLY A 93 -0.98 0.65 6.23
C GLY A 93 -0.07 1.80 5.76
N ALA A 94 0.94 1.52 4.92
CA ALA A 94 1.83 2.55 4.39
C ALA A 94 1.08 3.72 3.71
N ARG A 95 -0.13 3.45 3.18
CA ARG A 95 -1.04 4.44 2.58
C ARG A 95 -2.44 4.39 3.17
N ILE A 96 -2.57 4.01 4.43
CA ILE A 96 -3.87 3.84 5.10
C ILE A 96 -4.70 5.12 5.12
N ALA A 97 -4.06 6.29 5.17
CA ALA A 97 -4.75 7.57 5.10
C ALA A 97 -5.46 7.78 3.76
N ASN A 98 -4.83 7.36 2.64
CA ASN A 98 -5.45 7.42 1.32
C ASN A 98 -6.67 6.48 1.24
N ALA A 99 -6.59 5.30 1.84
CA ALA A 99 -7.72 4.38 1.94
C ALA A 99 -8.87 4.98 2.75
N ALA A 100 -8.59 5.58 3.92
CA ALA A 100 -9.60 6.23 4.74
C ALA A 100 -10.32 7.37 4.00
N ALA A 101 -9.54 8.18 3.25
CA ALA A 101 -10.09 9.25 2.42
C ALA A 101 -10.93 8.71 1.23
N ALA A 102 -10.52 7.59 0.63
CA ALA A 102 -11.25 6.96 -0.47
C ALA A 102 -12.55 6.29 0.00
N LEU A 103 -12.53 5.66 1.17
CA LEU A 103 -13.70 5.01 1.78
C LEU A 103 -14.64 5.99 2.48
N ASP A 104 -14.21 7.23 2.71
CA ASP A 104 -14.92 8.25 3.52
C ASP A 104 -15.30 7.71 4.91
N MET A 105 -14.35 7.05 5.60
CA MET A 105 -14.62 6.45 6.90
C MET A 105 -13.39 6.48 7.83
N PRO A 106 -13.60 6.43 9.16
CA PRO A 106 -12.50 6.41 10.12
C PRO A 106 -11.71 5.10 10.04
N PHE A 107 -10.43 5.16 10.39
CA PHE A 107 -9.54 3.99 10.39
C PHE A 107 -10.11 2.79 11.14
N ARG A 108 -10.78 3.03 12.26
CA ARG A 108 -11.35 2.00 13.12
C ARG A 108 -12.28 1.04 12.36
N ASP A 109 -13.10 1.55 11.45
CA ASP A 109 -14.17 0.81 10.80
C ASP A 109 -13.63 -0.27 9.84
N PHE A 110 -12.48 0.00 9.19
CA PHE A 110 -11.85 -0.94 8.28
C PHE A 110 -10.53 -1.55 8.83
N THR A 111 -10.25 -1.35 10.12
CA THR A 111 -9.13 -1.99 10.81
C THR A 111 -9.61 -2.79 12.01
N THR A 112 -9.79 -2.16 13.15
CA THR A 112 -10.16 -2.82 14.40
C THR A 112 -11.51 -3.55 14.30
N GLU A 113 -12.53 -2.90 13.75
CA GLU A 113 -13.88 -3.49 13.62
C GLU A 113 -13.95 -4.50 12.48
N ALA A 114 -13.08 -4.38 11.48
CA ALA A 114 -12.94 -5.35 10.42
C ALA A 114 -12.09 -6.59 10.80
N GLY A 115 -11.51 -6.62 12.01
CA GLY A 115 -10.81 -7.78 12.55
C GLY A 115 -9.31 -7.84 12.25
N VAL A 116 -8.68 -6.73 11.88
CA VAL A 116 -7.21 -6.65 11.75
C VAL A 116 -6.57 -6.82 13.12
N ASP A 117 -5.59 -7.69 13.25
CA ASP A 117 -4.88 -7.94 14.52
C ASP A 117 -3.73 -6.98 14.76
N ILE A 118 -2.94 -6.71 13.70
CA ILE A 118 -1.78 -5.82 13.75
C ILE A 118 -1.79 -4.94 12.51
N LEU A 119 -1.55 -3.65 12.72
CA LEU A 119 -1.45 -2.65 11.66
C LEU A 119 -0.07 -1.97 11.71
N SER A 120 0.65 -1.99 10.59
CA SER A 120 1.78 -1.10 10.35
C SER A 120 1.25 0.23 9.83
N PHE A 121 1.10 1.23 10.72
CA PHE A 121 0.52 2.52 10.36
C PHE A 121 1.58 3.44 9.78
N GLY A 122 1.46 3.78 8.49
CA GLY A 122 2.35 4.67 7.78
C GLY A 122 1.90 6.13 7.78
N GLY A 123 2.81 7.03 8.13
CA GLY A 123 2.57 8.48 8.04
C GLY A 123 3.49 9.18 7.06
N THR A 124 4.63 8.58 6.72
CA THR A 124 5.67 9.17 5.90
C THR A 124 5.18 9.49 4.48
N LYS A 125 4.41 8.60 3.85
CA LYS A 125 3.88 8.82 2.50
C LYS A 125 2.74 9.85 2.43
N ASN A 126 2.33 10.39 3.57
CA ASN A 126 1.23 11.35 3.68
C ASN A 126 1.62 12.64 4.43
N GLY A 127 2.89 13.05 4.34
CA GLY A 127 3.37 14.34 4.81
C GLY A 127 4.11 14.35 6.13
N MET A 128 4.30 13.23 6.82
CA MET A 128 5.28 13.12 7.89
C MET A 128 6.69 13.06 7.30
N MET A 129 7.66 13.67 7.97
CA MET A 129 9.05 13.59 7.53
C MET A 129 9.61 12.18 7.69
N TYR A 130 9.24 11.51 8.80
CA TYR A 130 9.80 10.23 9.19
C TYR A 130 8.99 9.65 10.35
N GLY A 131 8.60 8.39 10.24
CA GLY A 131 8.01 7.64 11.34
C GLY A 131 6.86 6.73 10.92
N GLU A 132 6.90 5.52 11.50
CA GLU A 132 5.87 4.50 11.37
C GLU A 132 5.42 4.08 12.76
N ALA A 133 4.18 3.62 12.91
CA ALA A 133 3.65 3.11 14.17
C ALA A 133 3.13 1.68 14.00
N ILE A 134 3.51 0.80 14.91
CA ILE A 134 2.89 -0.54 14.98
C ILE A 134 1.72 -0.48 15.97
N CYS A 135 0.52 -0.71 15.46
CA CYS A 135 -0.71 -0.72 16.24
C CYS A 135 -1.14 -2.17 16.48
N PHE A 136 -1.15 -2.59 17.73
CA PHE A 136 -1.69 -3.89 18.15
C PHE A 136 -3.17 -3.72 18.43
N LEU A 137 -4.01 -4.20 17.51
CA LEU A 137 -5.46 -4.04 17.57
C LEU A 137 -6.13 -5.20 18.34
N ARG A 138 -5.46 -6.37 18.37
CA ARG A 138 -5.88 -7.51 19.18
C ARG A 138 -5.12 -7.53 20.50
N PRO A 139 -5.81 -7.66 21.66
CA PRO A 139 -5.17 -7.73 22.96
C PRO A 139 -4.18 -8.90 23.08
N GLY A 140 -3.12 -8.70 23.86
CA GLY A 140 -2.14 -9.73 24.19
C GLY A 140 -0.94 -9.86 23.22
N LEU A 141 -1.00 -9.28 22.02
CA LEU A 141 0.07 -9.41 21.04
C LEU A 141 1.28 -8.50 21.28
N SER A 142 1.14 -7.47 22.12
CA SER A 142 2.18 -6.45 22.32
C SER A 142 3.16 -6.74 23.48
N ALA A 143 2.99 -7.83 24.23
CA ALA A 143 3.69 -8.07 25.50
C ALA A 143 5.23 -7.96 25.37
N ASP A 144 5.81 -8.57 24.36
CA ASP A 144 7.27 -8.61 24.13
C ASP A 144 7.76 -7.60 23.08
N PHE A 145 6.86 -6.82 22.49
CA PHE A 145 7.20 -5.93 21.38
C PHE A 145 8.29 -4.90 21.73
N LYS A 146 8.33 -4.40 22.96
CA LYS A 146 9.37 -3.46 23.39
C LYS A 146 10.78 -4.04 23.26
N TYR A 147 10.95 -5.34 23.44
CA TYR A 147 12.23 -6.03 23.29
C TYR A 147 12.52 -6.25 21.80
N ILE A 148 11.55 -6.72 21.04
CA ILE A 148 11.65 -6.91 19.58
C ILE A 148 12.04 -5.59 18.90
N ARG A 149 11.36 -4.49 19.22
CA ARG A 149 11.70 -3.16 18.70
C ARG A 149 13.13 -2.76 18.99
N LYS A 150 13.62 -3.01 20.21
CA LYS A 150 15.00 -2.71 20.60
C LYS A 150 16.00 -3.59 19.85
N GLN A 151 15.74 -4.88 19.79
CA GLN A 151 16.59 -5.85 19.09
C GLN A 151 16.67 -5.58 17.59
N SER A 152 15.57 -5.15 16.98
CA SER A 152 15.48 -4.75 15.56
C SER A 152 16.04 -3.36 15.29
N MET A 153 16.70 -2.71 16.26
CA MET A 153 17.27 -1.36 16.14
C MET A 153 16.26 -0.24 15.86
N GLN A 154 14.96 -0.49 16.03
CA GLN A 154 13.87 0.44 15.77
C GLN A 154 13.50 1.32 16.98
N LEU A 155 14.29 1.28 18.04
CA LEU A 155 14.19 2.17 19.19
C LEU A 155 15.22 3.29 19.06
N ALA A 156 14.89 4.32 18.29
CA ALA A 156 15.73 5.50 18.14
C ALA A 156 15.85 6.28 19.46
N SER A 157 17.03 6.88 19.70
CA SER A 157 17.16 7.88 20.76
C SER A 157 16.25 9.07 20.47
N LYS A 158 15.64 9.65 21.53
CA LYS A 158 14.76 10.83 21.37
C LYS A 158 13.48 10.55 20.57
N MET A 159 12.84 9.41 20.79
CA MET A 159 11.55 9.04 20.15
C MET A 159 10.48 10.15 20.18
N ARG A 160 10.57 11.10 21.12
CA ARG A 160 9.65 12.26 21.19
C ARG A 160 9.59 13.08 19.89
N TYR A 161 10.66 13.13 19.09
CA TYR A 161 10.65 13.85 17.82
C TYR A 161 9.81 13.13 16.77
N ILE A 162 9.78 11.79 16.80
CA ILE A 162 8.87 10.99 15.95
C ILE A 162 7.44 11.15 16.46
N SER A 163 7.23 11.01 17.77
CA SER A 163 5.89 11.17 18.39
C SER A 163 5.28 12.54 18.15
N ALA A 164 6.09 13.62 18.14
CA ALA A 164 5.63 14.96 17.85
C ALA A 164 5.09 15.12 16.43
N GLN A 165 5.63 14.37 15.46
CA GLN A 165 5.12 14.36 14.09
C GLN A 165 3.72 13.73 14.03
N PHE A 166 3.50 12.60 14.74
CA PHE A 166 2.16 12.00 14.85
C PHE A 166 1.16 12.94 15.50
N ILE A 167 1.54 13.67 16.57
CA ILE A 167 0.68 14.68 17.20
C ILE A 167 0.29 15.76 16.20
N ALA A 168 1.25 16.27 15.41
CA ALA A 168 0.97 17.27 14.39
C ALA A 168 0.10 16.70 13.25
N TYR A 169 0.39 15.49 12.83
CA TYR A 169 -0.29 14.78 11.73
C TYR A 169 -1.78 14.56 12.02
N PHE A 170 -2.13 14.21 13.26
CA PHE A 170 -3.53 14.02 13.66
C PHE A 170 -4.24 15.31 14.06
N ARG A 171 -3.50 16.43 14.29
CA ARG A 171 -4.10 17.70 14.68
C ARG A 171 -4.88 18.32 13.52
N ASN A 172 -6.13 18.75 13.79
CA ASN A 172 -7.01 19.42 12.82
C ASN A 172 -7.21 18.63 11.51
N ASP A 173 -7.21 17.32 11.60
CA ASP A 173 -7.38 16.39 10.49
C ASP A 173 -6.38 16.60 9.34
N LEU A 174 -5.15 16.98 9.66
CA LEU A 174 -4.12 17.23 8.64
C LEU A 174 -3.89 15.96 7.79
N TRP A 175 -3.87 14.79 8.41
CA TRP A 175 -3.73 13.51 7.73
C TRP A 175 -4.81 13.29 6.65
N LEU A 176 -6.07 13.64 6.98
CA LEU A 176 -7.20 13.48 6.05
C LEU A 176 -7.13 14.50 4.92
N LYS A 177 -6.79 15.77 5.24
CA LYS A 177 -6.60 16.83 4.23
C LYS A 177 -5.53 16.44 3.21
N ASN A 178 -4.39 15.94 3.68
CA ASN A 178 -3.29 15.50 2.83
C ASN A 178 -3.70 14.32 1.94
N ALA A 179 -4.35 13.30 2.50
CA ALA A 179 -4.79 12.13 1.77
C ALA A 179 -5.89 12.45 0.75
N THR A 180 -6.88 13.24 1.15
CA THR A 180 -7.95 13.71 0.25
C THR A 180 -7.36 14.52 -0.90
N HIS A 181 -6.42 15.42 -0.61
CA HIS A 181 -5.74 16.20 -1.65
C HIS A 181 -5.02 15.28 -2.64
N SER A 182 -4.21 14.33 -2.17
CA SER A 182 -3.49 13.44 -3.08
C SER A 182 -4.42 12.56 -3.92
N ASN A 183 -5.52 12.03 -3.36
CA ASN A 183 -6.51 11.28 -4.12
C ASN A 183 -7.20 12.16 -5.18
N ASN A 184 -7.54 13.41 -4.83
CA ASN A 184 -8.15 14.36 -5.78
C ASN A 184 -7.18 14.73 -6.91
N MET A 185 -5.89 14.88 -6.63
CA MET A 185 -4.87 15.13 -7.66
C MET A 185 -4.73 13.93 -8.60
N ALA A 186 -4.86 12.69 -8.11
CA ALA A 186 -4.90 11.52 -8.97
C ALA A 186 -6.11 11.55 -9.92
N GLN A 187 -7.29 11.90 -9.44
CA GLN A 187 -8.49 12.02 -10.27
C GLN A 187 -8.35 13.17 -11.30
N ALA A 188 -7.76 14.30 -10.91
CA ALA A 188 -7.49 15.41 -11.82
C ALA A 188 -6.50 15.03 -12.92
N LEU A 189 -5.44 14.30 -12.56
CA LEU A 189 -4.44 13.77 -13.51
C LEU A 189 -5.08 12.73 -14.43
N LEU A 190 -5.82 11.76 -13.88
CA LEU A 190 -6.53 10.74 -14.64
C LEU A 190 -7.41 11.36 -15.72
N LYS A 191 -8.23 12.34 -15.35
CA LYS A 191 -9.13 13.04 -16.29
C LYS A 191 -8.37 13.66 -17.47
N LYS A 192 -7.19 14.21 -17.22
CA LYS A 192 -6.38 14.86 -18.28
C LYS A 192 -5.67 13.83 -19.15
N ILE A 193 -5.01 12.81 -18.57
CA ILE A 193 -4.29 11.82 -19.37
C ILE A 193 -5.20 10.89 -20.16
N SER A 194 -6.40 10.58 -19.65
CA SER A 194 -7.40 9.78 -20.38
C SER A 194 -7.93 10.46 -21.64
N ALA A 195 -7.77 11.78 -21.75
CA ALA A 195 -8.15 12.53 -22.94
C ALA A 195 -7.07 12.54 -24.03
N ILE A 196 -5.87 12.05 -23.73
CA ILE A 196 -4.74 12.02 -24.69
C ILE A 196 -4.85 10.73 -25.52
N GLN A 197 -4.92 10.89 -26.84
CA GLN A 197 -4.99 9.75 -27.74
C GLN A 197 -3.76 8.85 -27.61
N GLY A 198 -3.99 7.54 -27.52
CA GLY A 198 -2.93 6.53 -27.36
C GLY A 198 -2.50 6.26 -25.93
N VAL A 199 -2.99 6.98 -24.94
CA VAL A 199 -2.83 6.63 -23.53
C VAL A 199 -3.91 5.62 -23.13
N LEU A 200 -3.51 4.51 -22.53
CA LEU A 200 -4.42 3.50 -21.99
C LEU A 200 -4.38 3.54 -20.47
N ILE A 201 -5.53 3.57 -19.83
CA ILE A 201 -5.66 3.42 -18.38
C ILE A 201 -5.97 1.95 -18.10
N ASN A 202 -5.11 1.30 -17.33
CA ASN A 202 -5.14 -0.15 -17.20
C ASN A 202 -6.06 -0.65 -16.08
N GLN A 203 -6.41 0.23 -15.14
CA GLN A 203 -7.33 -0.11 -14.04
C GLN A 203 -8.03 1.11 -13.47
N GLU A 204 -9.05 0.89 -12.67
CA GLU A 204 -9.75 1.94 -11.93
C GLU A 204 -8.83 2.61 -10.90
N VAL A 205 -8.94 3.93 -10.76
CA VAL A 205 -8.15 4.73 -9.83
C VAL A 205 -8.95 4.94 -8.56
N GLU A 206 -8.72 4.09 -7.57
CA GLU A 206 -9.43 4.11 -6.29
C GLU A 206 -8.73 4.99 -5.23
N SER A 207 -7.47 5.40 -5.48
CA SER A 207 -6.68 6.18 -4.53
C SER A 207 -5.74 7.16 -5.24
N ASN A 208 -4.52 7.31 -4.77
CA ASN A 208 -3.52 8.24 -5.31
C ASN A 208 -2.56 7.61 -6.34
N GLY A 209 -2.83 6.39 -6.82
CA GLY A 209 -2.03 5.67 -7.82
C GLY A 209 -2.77 5.51 -9.14
N ILE A 210 -2.08 5.73 -10.26
CA ILE A 210 -2.60 5.56 -11.62
C ILE A 210 -1.69 4.60 -12.37
N PHE A 211 -2.29 3.57 -12.98
CA PHE A 211 -1.60 2.63 -13.86
C PHE A 211 -2.01 2.88 -15.30
N PHE A 212 -1.04 3.14 -16.14
CA PHE A 212 -1.29 3.55 -17.52
C PHE A 212 -0.22 2.99 -18.45
N SER A 213 -0.57 2.78 -19.72
CA SER A 213 0.36 2.36 -20.76
C SER A 213 0.51 3.44 -21.84
N ILE A 214 1.75 3.66 -22.25
CA ILE A 214 2.16 4.53 -23.35
C ILE A 214 3.32 3.87 -24.09
N PRO A 215 3.65 4.29 -25.34
CA PRO A 215 4.83 3.80 -26.04
C PRO A 215 6.11 3.97 -25.22
N LYS A 216 6.97 2.95 -25.26
CA LYS A 216 8.20 2.89 -24.44
C LYS A 216 9.09 4.11 -24.68
N GLU A 217 9.24 4.52 -25.93
CA GLU A 217 10.09 5.64 -26.35
C GLU A 217 9.56 6.96 -25.74
N VAL A 218 8.24 7.13 -25.69
CA VAL A 218 7.59 8.29 -25.05
C VAL A 218 7.85 8.28 -23.55
N ALA A 219 7.72 7.12 -22.92
CA ALA A 219 7.96 6.97 -21.48
C ALA A 219 9.42 7.26 -21.11
N GLU A 220 10.39 6.76 -21.89
CA GLU A 220 11.81 7.00 -21.68
C GLU A 220 12.16 8.49 -21.78
N GLU A 221 11.58 9.21 -22.73
CA GLU A 221 11.80 10.65 -22.91
C GLU A 221 11.12 11.45 -21.79
N LEU A 222 9.87 11.12 -21.46
CA LEU A 222 9.09 11.78 -20.39
C LEU A 222 9.75 11.63 -19.02
N ARG A 223 10.36 10.47 -18.75
CA ARG A 223 11.09 10.18 -17.50
C ARG A 223 12.34 11.00 -17.29
N LYS A 224 12.85 11.69 -18.29
CA LYS A 224 13.94 12.68 -18.13
C LYS A 224 13.47 13.94 -17.38
N SER A 225 12.16 14.23 -17.42
CA SER A 225 11.57 15.42 -16.79
C SER A 225 10.70 15.09 -15.58
N TYR A 226 10.07 13.92 -15.54
CA TYR A 226 9.16 13.49 -14.50
C TYR A 226 9.49 12.07 -14.05
N PHE A 227 9.59 11.86 -12.74
CA PHE A 227 9.84 10.53 -12.20
C PHE A 227 8.55 9.72 -12.09
N PHE A 228 8.53 8.51 -12.66
CA PHE A 228 7.50 7.50 -12.45
C PHE A 228 8.07 6.09 -12.67
N TYR A 229 7.42 5.09 -12.12
CA TYR A 229 7.93 3.73 -12.13
C TYR A 229 7.49 2.97 -13.38
N PRO A 230 8.38 2.24 -14.09
CA PRO A 230 7.97 1.12 -14.93
C PRO A 230 7.38 0.05 -14.01
N TRP A 231 6.17 -0.41 -14.34
CA TRP A 231 5.46 -1.39 -13.53
C TRP A 231 5.45 -2.78 -14.18
N ASN A 232 5.06 -2.83 -15.44
CA ASN A 232 5.12 -4.04 -16.24
C ASN A 232 5.70 -3.69 -17.63
N GLU A 233 6.94 -4.11 -17.86
CA GLU A 233 7.64 -3.79 -19.10
C GLU A 233 7.06 -4.53 -20.32
N GLU A 234 6.44 -5.71 -20.13
CA GLU A 234 5.87 -6.50 -21.24
C GLU A 234 4.72 -5.78 -21.95
N ILE A 235 3.94 -5.01 -21.19
CA ILE A 235 2.80 -4.24 -21.71
C ILE A 235 3.04 -2.73 -21.67
N SER A 236 4.29 -2.31 -21.44
CA SER A 236 4.67 -0.90 -21.30
C SER A 236 3.79 -0.14 -20.32
N GLU A 237 3.53 -0.77 -19.17
CA GLU A 237 2.74 -0.20 -18.09
C GLU A 237 3.62 0.55 -17.09
N TYR A 238 3.16 1.70 -16.69
CA TYR A 238 3.81 2.61 -15.76
C TYR A 238 2.88 3.00 -14.62
N ARG A 239 3.47 3.28 -13.43
CA ARG A 239 2.74 3.76 -12.26
C ARG A 239 3.07 5.21 -11.97
N LEU A 240 2.06 6.08 -12.02
CA LEU A 240 2.10 7.45 -11.50
C LEU A 240 1.54 7.50 -10.09
N MET A 241 2.17 8.31 -9.23
CA MET A 241 1.70 8.54 -7.87
C MET A 241 1.57 10.04 -7.63
N THR A 242 0.42 10.47 -7.16
CA THR A 242 0.25 11.81 -6.61
C THR A 242 0.50 11.81 -5.11
N SER A 243 0.87 12.95 -4.56
CA SER A 243 1.18 13.09 -3.14
C SER A 243 0.47 14.29 -2.51
N TRP A 244 0.65 14.45 -1.21
CA TRP A 244 0.07 15.52 -0.41
C TRP A 244 0.51 16.92 -0.84
N ASP A 245 1.60 17.06 -1.58
CA ASP A 245 2.17 18.31 -2.08
C ASP A 245 2.10 18.47 -3.61
N THR A 246 1.46 17.53 -4.33
CA THR A 246 1.23 17.63 -5.77
C THR A 246 0.38 18.87 -6.08
N LYS A 247 0.79 19.68 -7.05
CA LYS A 247 0.12 20.91 -7.46
C LYS A 247 -0.57 20.76 -8.81
N ASP A 248 -1.56 21.60 -9.06
CA ASP A 248 -2.20 21.65 -10.39
C ASP A 248 -1.18 21.96 -11.50
N SER A 249 -0.17 22.80 -11.23
CA SER A 249 0.92 23.11 -12.16
C SER A 249 1.76 21.89 -12.54
N ASP A 250 1.92 20.92 -11.62
CA ASP A 250 2.69 19.70 -11.88
C ASP A 250 1.90 18.80 -12.83
N ILE A 251 0.58 18.68 -12.60
CA ILE A 251 -0.34 17.95 -13.47
C ILE A 251 -0.38 18.60 -14.86
N GLU A 252 -0.49 19.92 -14.94
CA GLU A 252 -0.52 20.67 -16.21
C GLU A 252 0.77 20.51 -17.00
N GLY A 253 1.91 20.62 -16.35
CA GLY A 253 3.21 20.45 -16.97
C GLY A 253 3.40 19.03 -17.52
N PHE A 254 3.07 18.01 -16.69
CA PHE A 254 3.15 16.61 -17.09
C PHE A 254 2.24 16.30 -18.28
N THR A 255 0.97 16.68 -18.19
CA THR A 255 -0.01 16.35 -19.25
C THR A 255 0.23 17.08 -20.56
N LYS A 256 0.73 18.31 -20.49
CA LYS A 256 1.15 19.07 -21.69
C LYS A 256 2.29 18.35 -22.41
N LEU A 257 3.37 18.02 -21.68
CA LEU A 257 4.52 17.35 -22.25
C LEU A 257 4.16 15.98 -22.81
N LEU A 258 3.36 15.18 -22.09
CA LEU A 258 2.87 13.89 -22.57
C LEU A 258 2.07 14.04 -23.87
N SER A 259 1.16 15.01 -23.95
CA SER A 259 0.34 15.25 -25.14
C SER A 259 1.18 15.66 -26.35
N GLU A 260 2.20 16.51 -26.15
CA GLU A 260 3.14 16.91 -27.22
C GLU A 260 3.91 15.71 -27.78
N MET A 261 4.42 14.85 -26.89
CA MET A 261 5.15 13.64 -27.26
C MET A 261 4.28 12.62 -28.00
N MET A 262 3.06 12.36 -27.47
CA MET A 262 2.12 11.42 -28.10
C MET A 262 1.63 11.88 -29.47
N SER A 263 1.60 13.19 -29.72
CA SER A 263 1.22 13.74 -31.02
C SER A 263 2.35 13.69 -32.07
N SER A 264 3.58 13.48 -31.60
CA SER A 264 4.79 13.45 -32.45
C SER A 264 5.27 12.03 -32.74
N SER A 265 4.67 11.04 -32.09
CA SER A 265 4.93 9.61 -32.24
C SER A 265 3.94 8.95 -33.18
#